data_8692749eb9b32e31b0ac1a670762885d
#
_entry.id   8692749eb9b32e31b0ac1a670762885d
#
_cell.length_a   1.000
_cell.length_b   1.000
_cell.length_c   1.000
_cell.angle_alpha   90.00
_cell.angle_beta   90.00
_cell.angle_gamma   90.00
#
_symmetry.space_group_name_H-M   'P 1'
#
loop_
_entity.id
_entity.type
_entity.pdbx_description
1 polymer ?
#
loop_
_entity_poly.entity_id
_entity_poly.type
_entity_poly.pdbx_seq_one_letter_code
_entity_poly.pdbx_strand_id
1 'polypeptide(L)'
;MRLVNDAAMQALGSYLDGGRMLFLGLGTGLGSALIWDRNLMSLELGDLPYPNRKIIEDHLGIPGLRMLGKKRWKREVLYAVNQLKRAFIADYVVLGGGLVHRFGQLPKGIARGQNENAFPGGRRLWETKGKSRELKWHLL
;
A
#
# COMPACT_ATOMS: atom_id res chain seq x y z
N MET A 1 -12.94 -20.30 -0.58
CA MET A 1 -11.68 -19.75 -0.04
C MET A 1 -11.36 -18.45 -0.77
N ARG A 2 -10.91 -17.44 -0.04
CA ARG A 2 -10.51 -16.13 -0.61
C ARG A 2 -9.00 -15.97 -0.42
N LEU A 3 -8.26 -15.86 -1.51
CA LEU A 3 -6.80 -15.67 -1.50
C LEU A 3 -6.47 -14.22 -1.78
N VAL A 4 -5.72 -13.61 -0.88
CA VAL A 4 -5.17 -12.25 -1.04
C VAL A 4 -3.72 -12.23 -0.54
N ASN A 5 -2.91 -11.34 -1.10
CA ASN A 5 -1.55 -11.17 -0.64
C ASN A 5 -1.49 -10.30 0.64
N ASP A 6 -0.34 -10.27 1.29
CA ASP A 6 -0.15 -9.51 2.54
C ASP A 6 -0.41 -8.02 2.38
N ALA A 7 -0.04 -7.44 1.24
CA ALA A 7 -0.27 -6.03 0.96
C ALA A 7 -1.77 -5.72 0.91
N ALA A 8 -2.57 -6.57 0.26
CA ALA A 8 -4.02 -6.41 0.20
C ALA A 8 -4.66 -6.54 1.58
N MET A 9 -4.19 -7.46 2.42
CA MET A 9 -4.68 -7.63 3.79
C MET A 9 -4.35 -6.42 4.67
N GLN A 10 -3.14 -5.90 4.59
CA GLN A 10 -2.74 -4.68 5.31
C GLN A 10 -3.51 -3.46 4.81
N ALA A 11 -3.73 -3.37 3.50
CA ALA A 11 -4.55 -2.31 2.91
C ALA A 11 -5.97 -2.32 3.48
N LEU A 12 -6.61 -3.48 3.50
CA LEU A 12 -7.97 -3.62 4.02
C LEU A 12 -8.06 -3.28 5.51
N GLY A 13 -7.08 -3.70 6.30
CA GLY A 13 -6.99 -3.37 7.73
C GLY A 13 -6.73 -1.88 8.00
N SER A 14 -6.08 -1.19 7.06
CA SER A 14 -5.74 0.24 7.17
C SER A 14 -6.81 1.16 6.59
N TYR A 15 -7.82 0.63 5.91
CA TYR A 15 -8.83 1.43 5.22
C TYR A 15 -9.74 2.19 6.20
N LEU A 16 -9.88 3.49 5.99
CA LEU A 16 -10.62 4.41 6.86
C LEU A 16 -12.09 4.62 6.45
N ASP A 17 -12.65 3.67 5.69
CA ASP A 17 -14.05 3.66 5.26
C ASP A 17 -14.49 4.93 4.50
N GLY A 18 -13.80 5.23 3.42
CA GLY A 18 -14.16 6.31 2.52
C GLY A 18 -13.06 6.62 1.52
N GLY A 19 -13.47 7.04 0.33
CA GLY A 19 -12.56 7.45 -0.72
C GLY A 19 -11.78 6.30 -1.38
N ARG A 20 -10.85 6.70 -2.23
CA ARG A 20 -9.92 5.80 -2.91
C ARG A 20 -8.59 5.81 -2.19
N MET A 21 -8.21 4.66 -1.62
CA MET A 21 -6.96 4.47 -0.89
C MET A 21 -5.98 3.64 -1.72
N LEU A 22 -4.76 4.16 -1.88
CA LEU A 22 -3.63 3.40 -2.38
C LEU A 22 -2.76 2.95 -1.20
N PHE A 23 -2.52 1.66 -1.08
CA PHE A 23 -1.60 1.10 -0.09
C PHE A 23 -0.27 0.76 -0.75
N LEU A 24 0.82 1.16 -0.11
CA LEU A 24 2.20 0.85 -0.52
C LEU A 24 2.97 0.30 0.68
N GLY A 25 3.39 -0.95 0.61
CA GLY A 25 4.15 -1.63 1.66
C GLY A 25 5.64 -1.65 1.33
N LEU A 26 6.43 -0.88 2.07
CA LEU A 26 7.88 -0.79 1.91
C LEU A 26 8.59 -1.86 2.74
N GLY A 27 9.26 -2.77 2.07
CA GLY A 27 9.99 -3.86 2.72
C GLY A 27 11.12 -4.35 1.84
N THR A 28 11.30 -5.67 1.73
CA THR A 28 12.25 -6.26 0.79
C THR A 28 11.99 -5.78 -0.64
N GLY A 29 10.72 -5.72 -1.02
CA GLY A 29 10.23 -5.15 -2.26
C GLY A 29 9.19 -4.07 -2.00
N LEU A 30 8.24 -3.90 -2.91
CA LEU A 30 7.12 -2.98 -2.82
C LEU A 30 5.78 -3.71 -2.99
N GLY A 31 5.11 -3.98 -1.89
CA GLY A 31 3.72 -4.46 -1.93
C GLY A 31 2.76 -3.33 -2.26
N SER A 32 1.68 -3.60 -2.96
CA SER A 32 0.70 -2.58 -3.31
C SER A 32 -0.71 -3.12 -3.46
N ALA A 33 -1.69 -2.29 -3.12
CA ALA A 33 -3.11 -2.58 -3.28
C ALA A 33 -3.91 -1.28 -3.41
N LEU A 34 -5.05 -1.36 -4.06
CA LEU A 34 -5.99 -0.25 -4.20
C LEU A 34 -7.34 -0.64 -3.59
N ILE A 35 -7.91 0.26 -2.81
CA ILE A 35 -9.27 0.11 -2.30
C ILE A 35 -10.12 1.29 -2.75
N TRP A 36 -11.27 0.99 -3.35
CA TRP A 36 -12.26 1.95 -3.74
C TRP A 36 -13.63 1.29 -3.87
N ASP A 37 -14.66 1.92 -3.32
CA ASP A 37 -16.04 1.46 -3.41
C ASP A 37 -16.21 -0.03 -3.05
N ARG A 38 -15.60 -0.46 -1.95
CA ARG A 38 -15.57 -1.85 -1.46
C ARG A 38 -14.92 -2.87 -2.39
N ASN A 39 -14.20 -2.37 -3.41
CA ASN A 39 -13.35 -3.21 -4.23
C ASN A 39 -11.93 -3.19 -3.67
N LEU A 40 -11.36 -4.38 -3.49
CA LEU A 40 -9.97 -4.58 -3.10
C LEU A 40 -9.21 -5.16 -4.28
N MET A 41 -8.25 -4.41 -4.78
CA MET A 41 -7.43 -4.80 -5.93
C MET A 41 -5.97 -4.95 -5.49
N SER A 42 -5.42 -6.16 -5.63
CA SER A 42 -3.99 -6.37 -5.49
C SER A 42 -3.26 -5.82 -6.72
N LEU A 43 -2.15 -5.13 -6.50
CA LEU A 43 -1.35 -4.50 -7.55
C LEU A 43 0.09 -4.99 -7.48
N GLU A 44 0.81 -4.90 -8.59
CA GLU A 44 2.25 -5.19 -8.70
C GLU A 44 3.01 -3.93 -9.17
N LEU A 45 2.83 -2.84 -8.43
CA LEU A 45 3.46 -1.56 -8.77
C LEU A 45 4.98 -1.59 -8.63
N GLY A 46 5.50 -2.53 -7.84
CA GLY A 46 6.93 -2.76 -7.72
C GLY A 46 7.63 -3.08 -9.04
N ASP A 47 6.91 -3.71 -9.97
CA ASP A 47 7.41 -4.12 -11.28
C ASP A 47 7.44 -3.00 -12.32
N LEU A 48 6.90 -1.81 -11.99
CA LEU A 48 6.91 -0.69 -12.93
C LEU A 48 8.34 -0.25 -13.26
N PRO A 49 8.59 0.13 -14.52
CA PRO A 49 9.90 0.60 -14.94
C PRO A 49 10.38 1.81 -14.13
N TYR A 50 11.66 1.84 -13.86
CA TYR A 50 12.36 2.94 -13.19
C TYR A 50 13.62 3.30 -14.00
N PRO A 51 14.18 4.51 -13.86
CA PRO A 51 15.39 4.88 -14.59
C PRO A 51 16.52 3.86 -14.46
N ASN A 52 17.36 3.75 -15.50
CA ASN A 52 18.50 2.83 -15.58
C ASN A 52 18.13 1.34 -15.66
N ARG A 53 17.00 1.02 -16.31
CA ARG A 53 16.53 -0.36 -16.56
C ARG A 53 16.25 -1.14 -15.28
N LYS A 54 15.92 -0.44 -14.20
CA LYS A 54 15.47 -1.03 -12.94
C LYS A 54 13.95 -0.96 -12.82
N ILE A 55 13.43 -1.56 -11.79
CA ILE A 55 12.02 -1.47 -11.44
C ILE A 55 11.89 -0.65 -10.15
N ILE A 56 10.67 -0.18 -9.86
CA ILE A 56 10.42 0.69 -8.71
C ILE A 56 10.88 0.04 -7.40
N GLU A 57 10.60 -1.24 -7.19
CA GLU A 57 10.95 -1.89 -5.92
C GLU A 57 12.45 -1.94 -5.65
N ASP A 58 13.30 -1.97 -6.69
CA ASP A 58 14.76 -1.90 -6.53
C ASP A 58 15.22 -0.58 -5.91
N HIS A 59 14.42 0.48 -6.07
CA HIS A 59 14.71 1.80 -5.52
C HIS A 59 13.99 2.09 -4.21
N LEU A 60 12.80 1.58 -4.03
CA LEU A 60 11.96 1.89 -2.86
C LEU A 60 12.06 0.83 -1.76
N GLY A 61 12.46 -0.37 -2.06
CA GLY A 61 12.68 -1.43 -1.09
C GLY A 61 14.04 -1.34 -0.40
N ILE A 62 14.40 -2.39 0.34
CA ILE A 62 15.68 -2.50 1.07
C ILE A 62 16.89 -2.26 0.16
N PRO A 63 16.98 -2.81 -1.07
CA PRO A 63 18.13 -2.55 -1.94
C PRO A 63 18.31 -1.06 -2.22
N GLY A 64 17.23 -0.33 -2.47
CA GLY A 64 17.27 1.11 -2.70
C GLY A 64 17.74 1.90 -1.49
N LEU A 65 17.26 1.55 -0.30
CA LEU A 65 17.71 2.16 0.95
C LEU A 65 19.22 1.98 1.16
N ARG A 66 19.74 0.78 0.91
CA ARG A 66 21.18 0.49 1.03
C ARG A 66 22.01 1.25 0.00
N MET A 67 21.54 1.35 -1.25
CA MET A 67 22.24 2.02 -2.33
C MET A 67 22.26 3.54 -2.17
N LEU A 68 21.12 4.13 -1.84
CA LEU A 68 20.91 5.59 -1.82
C LEU A 68 21.25 6.25 -0.48
N GLY A 69 21.19 5.49 0.60
CA GLY A 69 21.22 6.04 1.95
C GLY A 69 19.87 6.63 2.37
N LYS A 70 19.66 6.74 3.69
CA LYS A 70 18.35 7.07 4.30
C LYS A 70 17.74 8.38 3.78
N LYS A 71 18.54 9.44 3.68
CA LYS A 71 18.04 10.79 3.31
C LYS A 71 17.55 10.83 1.85
N ARG A 72 18.35 10.29 0.92
CA ARG A 72 18.02 10.26 -0.50
C ARG A 72 16.88 9.28 -0.77
N TRP A 73 16.94 8.11 -0.15
CA TRP A 73 15.89 7.10 -0.25
C TRP A 73 14.52 7.66 0.15
N LYS A 74 14.42 8.39 1.26
CA LYS A 74 13.17 9.01 1.69
C LYS A 74 12.59 9.97 0.65
N ARG A 75 13.45 10.77 0.01
CA ARG A 75 13.02 11.69 -1.05
C ARG A 75 12.49 10.93 -2.26
N GLU A 76 13.18 9.88 -2.67
CA GLU A 76 12.76 9.03 -3.79
C GLU A 76 11.41 8.35 -3.49
N VAL A 77 11.23 7.82 -2.29
CA VAL A 77 9.97 7.22 -1.87
C VAL A 77 8.84 8.24 -1.94
N LEU A 78 9.00 9.41 -1.34
CA LEU A 78 7.94 10.43 -1.35
C LEU A 78 7.63 10.94 -2.75
N TYR A 79 8.64 11.06 -3.60
CA TYR A 79 8.43 11.41 -5.01
C TYR A 79 7.58 10.35 -5.71
N ALA A 80 7.96 9.08 -5.61
CA ALA A 80 7.23 7.97 -6.23
C ALA A 80 5.79 7.86 -5.68
N VAL A 81 5.62 7.99 -4.36
CA VAL A 81 4.30 7.98 -3.71
C VAL A 81 3.39 9.07 -4.28
N ASN A 82 3.90 10.28 -4.45
CA ASN A 82 3.11 11.37 -5.01
C ASN A 82 2.73 11.11 -6.48
N GLN A 83 3.65 10.54 -7.27
CA GLN A 83 3.35 10.18 -8.65
C GLN A 83 2.27 9.09 -8.73
N LEU A 84 2.40 8.04 -7.92
CA LEU A 84 1.43 6.95 -7.88
C LEU A 84 0.07 7.41 -7.35
N LYS A 85 0.05 8.26 -6.33
CA LYS A 85 -1.19 8.87 -5.81
C LYS A 85 -1.95 9.60 -6.92
N ARG A 86 -1.25 10.38 -7.74
CA ARG A 86 -1.85 11.10 -8.88
C ARG A 86 -2.33 10.15 -9.96
N ALA A 87 -1.51 9.15 -10.32
CA ALA A 87 -1.83 8.19 -11.38
C ALA A 87 -3.10 7.39 -11.07
N PHE A 88 -3.29 6.99 -9.83
CA PHE A 88 -4.47 6.26 -9.36
C PHE A 88 -5.62 7.15 -8.91
N ILE A 89 -5.45 8.47 -8.95
CA ILE A 89 -6.45 9.43 -8.45
C ILE A 89 -6.86 9.06 -7.02
N ALA A 90 -5.88 8.71 -6.20
CA ALA A 90 -6.12 8.31 -4.82
C ALA A 90 -6.39 9.53 -3.94
N ASP A 91 -7.38 9.43 -3.06
CA ASP A 91 -7.67 10.48 -2.08
C ASP A 91 -6.60 10.53 -1.00
N TYR A 92 -6.06 9.37 -0.64
CA TYR A 92 -4.95 9.25 0.29
C TYR A 92 -4.12 7.99 0.02
N VAL A 93 -2.90 7.98 0.55
CA VAL A 93 -1.99 6.83 0.49
C VAL A 93 -1.71 6.36 1.91
N VAL A 94 -1.66 5.05 2.12
CA VAL A 94 -1.13 4.46 3.34
C VAL A 94 0.21 3.82 3.03
N LEU A 95 1.26 4.24 3.73
CA LEU A 95 2.56 3.60 3.70
C LEU A 95 2.68 2.60 4.85
N GLY A 96 2.85 1.35 4.51
CA GLY A 96 3.08 0.25 5.45
C GLY A 96 4.40 -0.46 5.19
N GLY A 97 4.52 -1.66 5.72
CA GLY A 97 5.72 -2.49 5.60
C GLY A 97 6.80 -2.16 6.64
N GLY A 98 7.84 -3.00 6.68
CA GLY A 98 8.88 -2.92 7.70
C GLY A 98 9.74 -1.67 7.67
N LEU A 99 9.79 -0.95 6.54
CA LEU A 99 10.60 0.26 6.38
C LEU A 99 9.87 1.56 6.71
N VAL A 100 8.56 1.52 6.95
CA VAL A 100 7.79 2.75 7.22
C VAL A 100 8.26 3.49 8.47
N HIS A 101 8.78 2.77 9.45
CA HIS A 101 9.34 3.36 10.69
C HIS A 101 10.56 4.26 10.43
N ARG A 102 11.19 4.15 9.27
CA ARG A 102 12.30 5.03 8.86
C ARG A 102 11.87 6.47 8.61
N PHE A 103 10.58 6.69 8.37
CA PHE A 103 10.00 8.02 8.26
C PHE A 103 9.64 8.54 9.65
N GLY A 104 9.91 9.80 9.90
CA GLY A 104 9.36 10.50 11.05
C GLY A 104 7.94 10.96 10.76
N GLN A 105 7.76 12.24 10.54
CA GLN A 105 6.48 12.81 10.11
C GLN A 105 6.27 12.57 8.61
N LEU A 106 5.05 12.16 8.23
CA LEU A 106 4.65 12.01 6.84
C LEU A 106 3.88 13.25 6.36
N PRO A 107 4.00 13.60 5.06
CA PRO A 107 3.22 14.71 4.50
C PRO A 107 1.71 14.48 4.56
N LYS A 108 0.94 15.57 4.46
CA LYS A 108 -0.52 15.50 4.37
C LYS A 108 -0.96 14.61 3.19
N GLY A 109 -1.96 13.79 3.43
CA GLY A 109 -2.47 12.84 2.43
C GLY A 109 -1.74 11.50 2.38
N ILE A 110 -0.70 11.33 3.21
CA ILE A 110 0.01 10.06 3.39
C ILE A 110 -0.08 9.66 4.86
N ALA A 111 -0.73 8.55 5.13
CA ALA A 111 -0.87 7.98 6.47
C ALA A 111 0.09 6.82 6.69
N ARG A 112 0.40 6.55 7.94
CA ARG A 112 1.22 5.41 8.34
C ARG A 112 0.36 4.19 8.59
N GLY A 113 0.67 3.08 7.93
CA GLY A 113 0.13 1.76 8.26
C GLY A 113 1.02 1.02 9.25
N GLN A 114 0.49 -0.07 9.81
CA GLN A 114 1.21 -0.95 10.72
C GLN A 114 1.11 -2.39 10.20
N ASN A 115 2.12 -3.20 10.47
CA ASN A 115 2.13 -4.60 10.02
C ASN A 115 0.97 -5.41 10.66
N GLU A 116 0.56 -5.04 11.87
CA GLU A 116 -0.58 -5.67 12.54
C GLU A 116 -1.91 -5.47 11.81
N ASN A 117 -1.99 -4.54 10.88
CA ASN A 117 -3.21 -4.29 10.09
C ASN A 117 -3.62 -5.47 9.19
N ALA A 118 -2.74 -6.44 8.97
CA ALA A 118 -3.09 -7.66 8.25
C ALA A 118 -4.18 -8.48 8.97
N PHE A 119 -4.18 -8.52 10.30
CA PHE A 119 -5.21 -9.24 11.07
C PHE A 119 -6.59 -8.57 10.98
N PRO A 120 -6.75 -7.26 11.23
CA PRO A 120 -8.02 -6.57 10.98
C PRO A 120 -8.48 -6.69 9.52
N GLY A 121 -7.56 -6.65 8.56
CA GLY A 121 -7.85 -6.85 7.14
C GLY A 121 -8.44 -8.24 6.87
N GLY A 122 -7.87 -9.28 7.47
CA GLY A 122 -8.39 -10.63 7.38
C GLY A 122 -9.83 -10.76 7.89
N ARG A 123 -10.14 -10.10 9.00
CA ARG A 123 -11.50 -10.05 9.53
C ARG A 123 -12.45 -9.31 8.58
N ARG A 124 -12.07 -8.13 8.10
CA ARG A 124 -12.87 -7.32 7.18
C ARG A 124 -13.21 -8.06 5.88
N LEU A 125 -12.32 -8.93 5.42
CA LEU A 125 -12.54 -9.70 4.20
C LEU A 125 -13.84 -10.53 4.24
N TRP A 126 -14.26 -10.96 5.43
CA TRP A 126 -15.43 -11.78 5.65
C TRP A 126 -16.65 -10.98 6.16
N GLU A 127 -16.56 -9.65 6.26
CA GLU A 127 -17.68 -8.83 6.61
C GLU A 127 -18.81 -8.94 5.59
N THR A 128 -20.04 -9.03 6.07
CA THR A 128 -21.24 -9.08 5.25
C THR A 128 -22.01 -7.75 5.31
N LYS A 129 -22.87 -7.51 4.34
CA LYS A 129 -23.76 -6.34 4.29
C LYS A 129 -24.96 -6.56 5.20
N GLY A 130 -24.98 -5.97 6.39
CA GLY A 130 -26.09 -6.06 7.32
C GLY A 130 -26.50 -7.51 7.61
N LYS A 131 -27.79 -7.85 7.42
CA LYS A 131 -28.32 -9.20 7.59
C LYS A 131 -28.16 -10.11 6.36
N SER A 132 -27.60 -9.60 5.27
CA SER A 132 -27.36 -10.36 4.04
C SER A 132 -26.15 -11.29 4.21
N ARG A 133 -26.15 -12.42 3.52
CA ARG A 133 -24.98 -13.28 3.37
C ARG A 133 -24.00 -12.77 2.34
N GLU A 134 -24.34 -11.70 1.61
CA GLU A 134 -23.47 -11.07 0.62
C GLU A 134 -22.27 -10.41 1.31
N LEU A 135 -21.06 -10.71 0.84
CA LEU A 135 -19.84 -10.12 1.39
C LEU A 135 -19.74 -8.63 1.07
N LYS A 136 -19.28 -7.84 2.05
CA LYS A 136 -19.13 -6.39 1.93
C LYS A 136 -18.02 -6.02 0.93
N TRP A 137 -16.99 -6.84 0.83
CA TRP A 137 -15.80 -6.56 0.04
C TRP A 137 -15.72 -7.42 -1.23
N HIS A 138 -15.38 -6.78 -2.34
CA HIS A 138 -15.15 -7.43 -3.63
C HIS A 138 -13.65 -7.52 -3.90
N LEU A 139 -13.17 -8.73 -4.18
CA LEU A 139 -11.79 -8.97 -4.62
C LEU A 139 -11.73 -8.88 -6.14
N LEU A 140 -10.86 -8.05 -6.64
CA LEU A 140 -10.61 -7.89 -8.07
C LEU A 140 -9.27 -8.49 -8.49
#